data_024a1a8155d6b55c9fe0b3ad89fcb394
#
_entry.id   024a1a8155d6b55c9fe0b3ad89fcb394
#
_cell.length_a   1.000
_cell.length_b   1.000
_cell.length_c   1.000
_cell.angle_alpha   90.00
_cell.angle_beta   90.00
_cell.angle_gamma   90.00
#
_symmetry.space_group_name_H-M   'P 1'
#
loop_
_entity.id
_entity.type
_entity.pdbx_description
1 polymer ?
#
loop_
_entity_poly.entity_id
_entity_poly.type
_entity_poly.pdbx_seq_one_letter_code
_entity_poly.pdbx_strand_id
1 'polypeptide(L)'
;RFRGRPKGARGIHMRLLHTGIRMNLKKIRRLMGKYGLKCPVRKENPYRQMARQLRTSNVAPNLVQRNFHGFGPRKILLTDITYLFYKGGKCYLSTILDAMTREILAYRLSPSLEVSFVLETVDALVRDYGSQLDNTTIVHSD
;
A
#
# COMPACT_ATOMS: atom_id res chain seq x y z
N ARG A 1 17.38 -36.65 16.40
CA ARG A 1 17.55 -35.66 15.30
C ARG A 1 16.20 -34.98 15.06
N PHE A 2 16.08 -33.69 15.38
CA PHE A 2 14.85 -32.94 15.13
C PHE A 2 14.64 -32.76 13.60
N ARG A 3 13.72 -33.52 13.03
CA ARG A 3 13.22 -33.27 11.68
C ARG A 3 12.16 -32.17 11.76
N GLY A 4 12.47 -30.95 11.38
CA GLY A 4 11.51 -29.86 11.36
C GLY A 4 12.15 -28.51 11.02
N ARG A 5 11.36 -27.57 10.51
CA ARG A 5 11.82 -26.22 10.22
C ARG A 5 12.33 -25.54 11.51
N PRO A 6 13.41 -24.76 11.45
CA PRO A 6 13.90 -23.98 12.59
C PRO A 6 12.78 -23.12 13.15
N LYS A 7 12.62 -23.14 14.47
CA LYS A 7 11.51 -22.45 15.15
C LYS A 7 12.03 -21.27 15.95
N GLY A 8 11.33 -20.17 15.92
CA GLY A 8 11.56 -19.04 16.82
C GLY A 8 11.03 -19.29 18.23
N ALA A 9 11.26 -18.35 19.15
CA ALA A 9 10.90 -18.48 20.56
C ALA A 9 9.45 -18.95 20.79
N ARG A 10 8.48 -18.45 20.02
CA ARG A 10 7.07 -18.90 20.12
C ARG A 10 6.91 -20.36 19.71
N GLY A 11 7.55 -20.79 18.63
CA GLY A 11 7.47 -22.19 18.18
C GLY A 11 8.18 -23.14 19.15
N ILE A 12 9.28 -22.74 19.80
CA ILE A 12 9.94 -23.49 20.86
C ILE A 12 9.03 -23.57 22.09
N HIS A 13 8.40 -22.48 22.50
CA HIS A 13 7.44 -22.45 23.60
C HIS A 13 6.29 -23.46 23.40
N MET A 14 5.65 -23.43 22.22
CA MET A 14 4.60 -24.38 21.89
C MET A 14 5.10 -25.83 21.93
N ARG A 15 6.30 -26.09 21.42
CA ARG A 15 6.90 -27.44 21.46
C ARG A 15 7.16 -27.92 22.87
N LEU A 16 7.70 -27.07 23.75
CA LEU A 16 7.92 -27.39 25.15
C LEU A 16 6.60 -27.70 25.88
N LEU A 17 5.55 -26.92 25.62
CA LEU A 17 4.21 -27.21 26.17
C LEU A 17 3.70 -28.59 25.74
N HIS A 18 3.89 -28.97 24.47
CA HIS A 18 3.49 -30.32 24.00
C HIS A 18 4.32 -31.45 24.61
N THR A 19 5.52 -31.17 25.10
CA THR A 19 6.36 -32.16 25.84
C THR A 19 6.18 -32.07 27.35
N GLY A 20 5.16 -31.33 27.83
CA GLY A 20 4.87 -31.19 29.26
C GLY A 20 5.75 -30.17 29.99
N ILE A 21 6.68 -29.51 29.31
CA ILE A 21 7.58 -28.53 29.92
C ILE A 21 6.95 -27.15 29.86
N ARG A 22 6.53 -26.60 31.01
CA ARG A 22 6.00 -25.25 31.13
C ARG A 22 7.14 -24.25 31.37
N MET A 23 7.43 -23.39 30.39
CA MET A 23 8.46 -22.38 30.47
C MET A 23 7.93 -21.05 29.91
N ASN A 24 8.14 -19.95 30.66
CA ASN A 24 7.73 -18.61 30.22
C ASN A 24 8.48 -18.21 28.94
N LEU A 25 7.78 -17.59 28.01
CA LEU A 25 8.33 -17.11 26.74
C LEU A 25 9.50 -16.12 26.92
N LYS A 26 9.49 -15.28 27.99
CA LYS A 26 10.62 -14.41 28.34
C LYS A 26 11.88 -15.20 28.67
N LYS A 27 11.76 -16.31 29.43
CA LYS A 27 12.87 -17.19 29.77
C LYS A 27 13.44 -17.87 28.52
N ILE A 28 12.59 -18.33 27.62
CA ILE A 28 12.99 -18.93 26.34
C ILE A 28 13.79 -17.91 25.51
N ARG A 29 13.31 -16.68 25.36
CA ARG A 29 14.03 -15.62 24.64
C ARG A 29 15.39 -15.32 25.25
N ARG A 30 15.48 -15.25 26.59
CA ARG A 30 16.73 -15.04 27.31
C ARG A 30 17.74 -16.17 27.05
N LEU A 31 17.29 -17.42 27.12
CA LEU A 31 18.13 -18.60 26.86
C LEU A 31 18.57 -18.63 25.39
N MET A 32 17.68 -18.36 24.46
CA MET A 32 18.06 -18.26 23.04
C MET A 32 19.16 -17.21 22.82
N GLY A 33 19.04 -16.03 23.43
CA GLY A 33 20.07 -15.00 23.37
C GLY A 33 21.38 -15.44 24.00
N LYS A 34 21.32 -16.03 25.23
CA LYS A 34 22.51 -16.54 25.96
C LYS A 34 23.31 -17.59 25.15
N TYR A 35 22.63 -18.45 24.44
CA TYR A 35 23.25 -19.55 23.67
C TYR A 35 23.38 -19.25 22.16
N GLY A 36 23.17 -18.02 21.74
CA GLY A 36 23.30 -17.62 20.32
C GLY A 36 22.29 -18.32 19.38
N LEU A 37 21.20 -18.88 19.91
CA LEU A 37 20.18 -19.57 19.11
C LEU A 37 19.32 -18.57 18.35
N LYS A 38 19.64 -18.37 17.08
CA LYS A 38 18.86 -17.52 16.17
C LYS A 38 17.94 -18.38 15.31
N CYS A 39 16.66 -17.99 15.25
CA CYS A 39 15.78 -18.53 14.22
C CYS A 39 16.23 -17.94 12.89
N PRO A 40 16.57 -18.73 11.87
CA PRO A 40 16.81 -18.20 10.54
C PRO A 40 15.48 -17.56 10.07
N VAL A 41 15.45 -16.25 10.11
CA VAL A 41 14.35 -15.45 9.57
C VAL A 41 14.21 -15.80 8.09
N ARG A 42 13.00 -15.97 7.59
CA ARG A 42 12.78 -16.04 6.14
C ARG A 42 13.54 -14.90 5.48
N LYS A 43 14.47 -15.23 4.59
CA LYS A 43 15.14 -14.22 3.76
C LYS A 43 14.02 -13.38 3.14
N GLU A 44 14.07 -12.06 3.34
CA GLU A 44 13.15 -11.17 2.64
C GLU A 44 13.21 -11.48 1.16
N ASN A 45 12.05 -11.49 0.51
CA ASN A 45 11.99 -11.69 -0.93
C ASN A 45 12.90 -10.62 -1.58
N PRO A 46 13.92 -11.00 -2.39
CA PRO A 46 14.83 -10.06 -3.05
C PRO A 46 14.08 -8.95 -3.81
N TYR A 47 12.96 -9.29 -4.44
CA TYR A 47 12.10 -8.32 -5.13
C TYR A 47 11.47 -7.28 -4.19
N ARG A 48 11.18 -7.63 -2.93
CA ARG A 48 10.72 -6.66 -1.93
C ARG A 48 11.83 -5.70 -1.49
N GLN A 49 13.04 -6.20 -1.33
CA GLN A 49 14.21 -5.36 -1.03
C GLN A 49 14.49 -4.39 -2.19
N MET A 50 14.48 -4.90 -3.42
CA MET A 50 14.68 -4.10 -4.62
C MET A 50 13.58 -3.05 -4.80
N ALA A 51 12.32 -3.41 -4.58
CA ALA A 51 11.19 -2.48 -4.62
C ALA A 51 11.28 -1.40 -3.53
N ARG A 52 11.78 -1.71 -2.32
CA ARG A 52 12.04 -0.71 -1.27
C ARG A 52 13.15 0.25 -1.67
N GLN A 53 14.25 -0.26 -2.23
CA GLN A 53 15.37 0.57 -2.67
C GLN A 53 14.97 1.49 -3.82
N LEU A 54 14.18 1.00 -4.78
CA LEU A 54 13.64 1.81 -5.87
C LEU A 54 12.66 2.88 -5.36
N ARG A 55 11.84 2.57 -4.36
CA ARG A 55 10.95 3.56 -3.72
C ARG A 55 11.70 4.66 -2.99
N THR A 56 12.80 4.34 -2.30
CA THR A 56 13.59 5.33 -1.56
C THR A 56 14.42 6.23 -2.47
N SER A 57 14.81 5.78 -3.66
CA SER A 57 15.62 6.57 -4.60
C SER A 57 14.81 7.53 -5.49
N ASN A 58 13.49 7.29 -5.65
CA ASN A 58 12.61 8.07 -6.53
C ASN A 58 11.43 8.73 -5.79
N VAL A 59 11.58 9.05 -4.53
CA VAL A 59 10.53 9.78 -3.80
C VAL A 59 10.55 11.24 -4.24
N ALA A 60 9.55 11.62 -5.03
CA ALA A 60 9.31 13.02 -5.34
C ALA A 60 8.99 13.82 -4.05
N PRO A 61 9.37 15.10 -3.97
CA PRO A 61 9.03 15.92 -2.81
C PRO A 61 7.51 16.00 -2.66
N ASN A 62 7.04 15.96 -1.41
CA ASN A 62 5.62 16.09 -1.12
C ASN A 62 5.19 17.55 -1.30
N LEU A 63 4.65 17.88 -2.45
CA LEU A 63 4.23 19.23 -2.81
C LEU A 63 3.02 19.72 -2.02
N VAL A 64 2.10 18.82 -1.68
CA VAL A 64 0.82 19.16 -1.03
C VAL A 64 0.96 19.33 0.47
N GLN A 65 1.91 18.61 1.11
CA GLN A 65 2.19 18.66 2.56
C GLN A 65 0.93 18.55 3.45
N ARG A 66 -0.05 17.76 3.03
CA ARG A 66 -1.38 17.60 3.66
C ARG A 66 -2.26 18.86 3.68
N ASN A 67 -1.87 19.93 2.99
CA ASN A 67 -2.68 21.14 2.88
C ASN A 67 -3.54 21.09 1.61
N PHE A 68 -4.61 20.32 1.64
CA PHE A 68 -5.49 20.10 0.48
C PHE A 68 -6.43 21.27 0.20
N HIS A 69 -6.66 22.17 1.15
CA HIS A 69 -7.60 23.28 1.05
C HIS A 69 -6.94 24.64 0.79
N GLY A 70 -5.62 24.75 0.94
CA GLY A 70 -4.91 26.02 0.88
C GLY A 70 -4.62 26.54 -0.52
N PHE A 71 -4.88 25.75 -1.57
CA PHE A 71 -4.47 26.07 -2.94
C PHE A 71 -5.58 26.64 -3.83
N GLY A 72 -6.83 26.56 -3.41
CA GLY A 72 -7.98 26.98 -4.20
C GLY A 72 -8.60 25.87 -5.08
N PRO A 73 -9.74 26.15 -5.76
CA PRO A 73 -10.38 25.21 -6.65
C PRO A 73 -9.49 24.78 -7.82
N ARG A 74 -9.59 23.53 -8.24
CA ARG A 74 -8.87 22.97 -9.40
C ARG A 74 -7.35 22.98 -9.33
N LYS A 75 -6.80 23.17 -8.12
CA LYS A 75 -5.34 23.16 -7.90
C LYS A 75 -4.83 21.81 -7.43
N ILE A 76 -5.62 21.10 -6.62
CA ILE A 76 -5.27 19.75 -6.17
C ILE A 76 -6.41 18.82 -6.55
N LEU A 77 -6.10 17.87 -7.42
CA LEU A 77 -7.02 16.83 -7.86
C LEU A 77 -6.59 15.51 -7.25
N LEU A 78 -7.53 14.84 -6.59
CA LEU A 78 -7.32 13.53 -5.99
C LEU A 78 -7.81 12.46 -6.94
N THR A 79 -7.00 11.45 -7.20
CA THR A 79 -7.43 10.28 -7.98
C THR A 79 -7.40 9.02 -7.14
N ASP A 80 -8.42 8.18 -7.31
CA ASP A 80 -8.56 6.89 -6.63
C ASP A 80 -9.22 5.86 -7.52
N ILE A 81 -8.94 4.58 -7.25
CA ILE A 81 -9.59 3.45 -7.89
C ILE A 81 -10.35 2.65 -6.86
N THR A 82 -11.67 2.71 -6.93
CA THR A 82 -12.57 1.99 -6.04
C THR A 82 -13.03 0.67 -6.65
N TYR A 83 -13.00 -0.40 -5.86
CA TYR A 83 -13.49 -1.73 -6.24
C TYR A 83 -14.97 -1.84 -5.92
N LEU A 84 -15.79 -2.03 -6.94
CA LEU A 84 -17.23 -2.22 -6.81
C LEU A 84 -17.59 -3.70 -7.01
N PHE A 85 -18.20 -4.30 -6.01
CA PHE A 85 -18.65 -5.69 -6.05
C PHE A 85 -20.16 -5.75 -6.28
N TYR A 86 -20.57 -6.59 -7.21
CA TYR A 86 -21.99 -6.80 -7.51
C TYR A 86 -22.29 -8.29 -7.71
N LYS A 87 -23.57 -8.65 -7.77
CA LYS A 87 -23.99 -10.04 -7.96
C LYS A 87 -23.57 -10.52 -9.34
N GLY A 88 -22.49 -11.27 -9.39
CA GLY A 88 -21.93 -11.84 -10.63
C GLY A 88 -20.52 -11.34 -10.98
N GLY A 89 -19.92 -10.41 -10.19
CA GLY A 89 -18.56 -9.97 -10.48
C GLY A 89 -18.08 -8.78 -9.69
N LYS A 90 -17.06 -8.17 -10.25
CA LYS A 90 -16.48 -6.91 -9.76
C LYS A 90 -16.22 -5.98 -10.94
N CYS A 91 -16.27 -4.70 -10.70
CA CYS A 91 -15.77 -3.68 -11.61
C CYS A 91 -14.95 -2.64 -10.83
N TYR A 92 -14.30 -1.78 -11.56
CA TYR A 92 -13.40 -0.77 -11.04
C TYR A 92 -13.92 0.59 -11.43
N LEU A 93 -13.93 1.51 -10.47
CA LEU A 93 -14.31 2.90 -10.67
C LEU A 93 -13.06 3.76 -10.49
N SER A 94 -12.60 4.41 -11.54
CA SER A 94 -11.58 5.45 -11.47
C SER A 94 -12.28 6.80 -11.35
N THR A 95 -11.87 7.61 -10.38
CA THR A 95 -12.44 8.95 -10.15
C THR A 95 -11.33 9.99 -10.03
N ILE A 96 -11.63 11.20 -10.48
CA ILE A 96 -10.82 12.39 -10.21
C ILE A 96 -11.69 13.42 -9.52
N LEU A 97 -11.31 13.80 -8.31
CA LEU A 97 -12.04 14.68 -7.40
C LEU A 97 -11.24 15.96 -7.16
N ASP A 98 -11.88 17.11 -7.17
CA ASP A 98 -11.28 18.36 -6.68
C ASP A 98 -11.21 18.32 -5.15
N ALA A 99 -10.03 18.46 -4.60
CA ALA A 99 -9.79 18.38 -3.15
C ALA A 99 -10.51 19.50 -2.37
N MET A 100 -10.67 20.67 -2.96
CA MET A 100 -11.30 21.82 -2.31
C MET A 100 -12.82 21.78 -2.42
N THR A 101 -13.37 21.66 -3.63
CA THR A 101 -14.82 21.70 -3.88
C THR A 101 -15.51 20.38 -3.59
N ARG A 102 -14.75 19.27 -3.56
CA ARG A 102 -15.24 17.88 -3.47
C ARG A 102 -16.11 17.44 -4.63
N GLU A 103 -16.04 18.15 -5.74
CA GLU A 103 -16.70 17.81 -6.97
C GLU A 103 -15.94 16.68 -7.69
N ILE A 104 -16.65 15.67 -8.17
CA ILE A 104 -16.08 14.66 -9.06
C ILE A 104 -16.04 15.24 -10.47
N LEU A 105 -14.85 15.49 -10.97
CA LEU A 105 -14.61 16.11 -12.27
C LEU A 105 -14.64 15.11 -13.42
N ALA A 106 -14.13 13.91 -13.18
CA ALA A 106 -14.13 12.84 -14.15
C ALA A 106 -14.24 11.48 -13.47
N TYR A 107 -14.86 10.52 -14.15
CA TYR A 107 -14.88 9.13 -13.72
C TYR A 107 -14.99 8.18 -14.90
N ARG A 108 -14.56 6.93 -14.70
CA ARG A 108 -14.75 5.80 -15.62
C ARG A 108 -15.01 4.52 -14.85
N LEU A 109 -15.79 3.63 -15.46
CA LEU A 109 -16.04 2.27 -14.99
C LEU A 109 -15.42 1.27 -15.96
N SER A 110 -14.74 0.25 -15.42
CA SER A 110 -14.17 -0.82 -16.22
C SER A 110 -14.34 -2.19 -15.55
N PRO A 111 -14.58 -3.27 -16.29
CA PRO A 111 -14.56 -4.62 -15.76
C PRO A 111 -13.13 -5.13 -15.51
N SER A 112 -12.11 -4.50 -16.10
CA SER A 112 -10.70 -4.84 -15.95
C SER A 112 -9.90 -3.71 -15.32
N LEU A 113 -8.85 -4.07 -14.56
CA LEU A 113 -7.92 -3.14 -13.93
C LEU A 113 -6.71 -2.94 -14.86
N GLU A 114 -6.90 -2.15 -15.91
CA GLU A 114 -5.84 -1.83 -16.87
C GLU A 114 -5.47 -0.34 -16.76
N VAL A 115 -4.27 0.02 -17.18
CA VAL A 115 -3.83 1.41 -17.16
C VAL A 115 -4.66 2.28 -18.10
N SER A 116 -5.13 1.69 -19.20
CA SER A 116 -5.93 2.38 -20.24
C SER A 116 -7.16 3.09 -19.67
N PHE A 117 -7.93 2.41 -18.77
CA PHE A 117 -9.15 3.04 -18.23
C PHE A 117 -8.87 4.20 -17.27
N VAL A 118 -7.69 4.21 -16.61
CA VAL A 118 -7.25 5.34 -15.79
C VAL A 118 -6.87 6.51 -16.69
N LEU A 119 -6.16 6.25 -17.80
CA LEU A 119 -5.84 7.26 -18.80
C LEU A 119 -7.10 7.86 -19.42
N GLU A 120 -8.10 7.05 -19.74
CA GLU A 120 -9.39 7.52 -20.21
C GLU A 120 -10.11 8.45 -19.21
N THR A 121 -9.89 8.25 -17.90
CA THR A 121 -10.40 9.17 -16.87
C THR A 121 -9.67 10.52 -16.93
N VAL A 122 -8.36 10.50 -17.16
CA VAL A 122 -7.55 11.72 -17.33
C VAL A 122 -7.93 12.44 -18.63
N ASP A 123 -8.13 11.71 -19.73
CA ASP A 123 -8.56 12.28 -21.01
C ASP A 123 -9.93 12.96 -20.89
N ALA A 124 -10.86 12.36 -20.15
CA ALA A 124 -12.15 12.97 -19.85
C ALA A 124 -11.99 14.28 -19.04
N LEU A 125 -11.13 14.27 -18.02
CA LEU A 125 -10.81 15.48 -17.24
C LEU A 125 -10.28 16.59 -18.14
N VAL A 126 -9.30 16.28 -18.98
CA VAL A 126 -8.66 17.27 -19.87
C VAL A 126 -9.66 17.80 -20.89
N ARG A 127 -10.51 16.94 -21.46
CA ARG A 127 -11.52 17.34 -22.43
C ARG A 127 -12.56 18.29 -21.81
N ASP A 128 -13.06 17.96 -20.61
CA ASP A 128 -14.21 18.64 -20.02
C ASP A 128 -13.79 19.86 -19.16
N TYR A 129 -12.58 19.82 -18.59
CA TYR A 129 -12.06 20.85 -17.66
C TYR A 129 -10.69 21.42 -18.03
N GLY A 130 -10.07 21.01 -19.13
CA GLY A 130 -8.71 21.40 -19.50
C GLY A 130 -8.47 22.91 -19.53
N SER A 131 -9.46 23.70 -19.95
CA SER A 131 -9.39 25.17 -19.94
C SER A 131 -9.36 25.79 -18.52
N GLN A 132 -9.76 25.03 -17.50
CA GLN A 132 -9.80 25.45 -16.09
C GLN A 132 -8.60 24.94 -15.28
N LEU A 133 -7.77 24.11 -15.89
CA LEU A 133 -6.55 23.58 -15.31
C LEU A 133 -5.37 24.40 -15.79
N ASP A 134 -4.35 24.53 -14.97
CA ASP A 134 -3.11 25.23 -15.32
C ASP A 134 -1.86 24.43 -14.92
N ASN A 135 -0.69 24.97 -15.22
CA ASN A 135 0.60 24.30 -14.94
C ASN A 135 0.87 24.08 -13.44
N THR A 136 0.06 24.67 -12.55
CA THR A 136 0.17 24.51 -11.09
C THR A 136 -0.79 23.47 -10.55
N THR A 137 -1.67 22.92 -11.40
CA THR A 137 -2.59 21.85 -11.01
C THR A 137 -1.82 20.57 -10.72
N ILE A 138 -2.02 20.02 -9.55
CA ILE A 138 -1.37 18.79 -9.06
C ILE A 138 -2.39 17.67 -9.05
N VAL A 139 -2.08 16.56 -9.73
CA VAL A 139 -2.82 15.31 -9.58
C VAL A 139 -2.12 14.46 -8.52
N HIS A 140 -2.83 14.18 -7.43
CA HIS A 140 -2.33 13.42 -6.29
C HIS A 140 -3.01 12.06 -6.24
N SER A 141 -2.22 11.00 -6.21
CA SER A 141 -2.68 9.62 -6.00
C SER A 141 -1.88 8.96 -4.87
N ASP A 142 -2.49 8.00 -4.19
CA ASP A 142 -1.83 7.15 -3.19
C ASP A 142 -0.91 6.09 -3.82
#